data_af0ebf6d29dd27905fe66e385aec5fd5
#
_entry.id   af0ebf6d29dd27905fe66e385aec5fd5
#
_cell.length_a   1.000
_cell.length_b   1.000
_cell.length_c   1.000
_cell.angle_alpha   90.00
_cell.angle_beta   90.00
_cell.angle_gamma   90.00
#
_symmetry.space_group_name_H-M   'P 1'
#
loop_
_entity.id
_entity.type
_entity.pdbx_description
1 polymer ?
#
loop_
_entity_poly.entity_id
_entity_poly.type
_entity_poly.pdbx_seq_one_letter_code
_entity_poly.pdbx_strand_id
1 'polypeptide(L)'
;MTSFELLKLLGNTQDDYIMDSRKRPSSPKRPPVLKIAALAACAAILIGLGSTVLYLKPWAASGSSAPGSDTEALSSPAPSGEAETGSELAPAASADPLDSDHITLLAAAQTPAMAKTTEEESEVWKNNQVSDSTDYALSAFSYQMGSKVLSGTEESVCFSPLSLYELLSVIASGAEGSTQEQLLSLLGQGDMDTLKSEMQKLYRANQRDTDTEHLEFANSLWLDEKQQDGTNQVGFRQDWVMQAAEDYYCDVYAADFSSGDGGAPLAAWINQHTGNLLAGQVNNLDIDTQTVMSAVNTLWYHAQWSDQFEKTVQDTFTAQDGSRTTCDFMQKTDYMSEAVITDRYTKGRLVLSSGLMYVVLPKEGVSVDDLLSEDTLWEMFEDSSYQTAEVNWSVPKFSTDSTLELTDALTAAGVTDAFDSETANFSPIAETPLYLSTVKQGTHIAVNEDGIDAASYSFAGFLAGAGEPDEVAEVDMNLNRPFLYLITSQDGSPLFMGVVRTVE
;
A
#
# COMPACT_ATOMS: atom_id res chain seq x y z
N MET A 1 -19.58 -20.78 -8.76
CA MET A 1 -20.06 -20.04 -7.59
C MET A 1 -18.80 -19.54 -6.89
N THR A 2 -18.59 -18.25 -6.90
CA THR A 2 -17.38 -17.64 -6.30
C THR A 2 -17.41 -17.79 -4.80
N SER A 3 -16.25 -17.67 -4.15
CA SER A 3 -16.13 -17.68 -2.69
C SER A 3 -17.03 -16.65 -2.02
N PHE A 4 -17.23 -15.53 -2.67
CA PHE A 4 -18.09 -14.45 -2.22
C PHE A 4 -19.59 -14.75 -2.36
N GLU A 5 -20.02 -15.45 -3.43
CA GLU A 5 -21.42 -15.91 -3.56
C GLU A 5 -21.76 -16.95 -2.51
N LEU A 6 -20.79 -17.74 -2.06
CA LEU A 6 -20.98 -18.70 -0.95
C LEU A 6 -21.14 -17.98 0.39
N LEU A 7 -20.35 -16.94 0.66
CA LEU A 7 -20.51 -16.07 1.84
C LEU A 7 -21.87 -15.38 1.87
N LYS A 8 -22.34 -14.88 0.69
CA LYS A 8 -23.64 -14.24 0.55
C LYS A 8 -24.82 -15.19 0.79
N LEU A 9 -24.67 -16.48 0.41
CA LEU A 9 -25.67 -17.53 0.65
C LEU A 9 -25.66 -18.03 2.09
N LEU A 10 -24.54 -17.89 2.80
CA LEU A 10 -24.36 -18.34 4.19
C LEU A 10 -24.56 -17.22 5.22
N GLY A 11 -24.97 -16.02 4.76
CA GLY A 11 -25.25 -14.87 5.63
C GLY A 11 -26.08 -15.25 6.85
N ASN A 12 -25.53 -15.07 8.06
CA ASN A 12 -25.98 -15.46 9.39
C ASN A 12 -25.46 -16.81 9.96
N THR A 13 -24.45 -17.43 9.38
CA THR A 13 -23.71 -18.52 10.04
C THR A 13 -22.54 -17.96 10.83
N GLN A 14 -22.32 -18.50 12.03
CA GLN A 14 -21.16 -18.13 12.86
C GLN A 14 -19.86 -18.38 12.09
N ASP A 15 -18.88 -17.49 12.26
CA ASP A 15 -17.58 -17.49 11.55
C ASP A 15 -16.87 -18.84 11.57
N ASP A 16 -16.90 -19.55 12.71
CA ASP A 16 -16.32 -20.90 12.86
C ASP A 16 -16.92 -21.94 11.89
N TYR A 17 -18.18 -21.77 11.48
CA TYR A 17 -18.85 -22.71 10.58
C TYR A 17 -18.48 -22.47 9.11
N ILE A 18 -18.26 -21.21 8.73
CA ILE A 18 -17.84 -20.84 7.39
C ILE A 18 -16.40 -21.32 7.13
N MET A 19 -15.53 -21.17 8.11
CA MET A 19 -14.13 -21.63 8.03
C MET A 19 -14.01 -23.16 8.03
N ASP A 20 -14.89 -23.88 8.72
CA ASP A 20 -14.83 -25.35 8.77
C ASP A 20 -15.41 -26.02 7.53
N SER A 21 -16.40 -25.41 6.87
CA SER A 21 -17.01 -25.95 5.64
C SER A 21 -16.09 -25.92 4.42
N ARG A 22 -15.00 -25.15 4.45
CA ARG A 22 -14.01 -25.01 3.38
C ARG A 22 -12.73 -25.84 3.56
N LYS A 23 -12.55 -26.47 4.71
CA LYS A 23 -11.47 -27.43 4.88
C LYS A 23 -11.73 -28.66 4.00
N ARG A 24 -11.11 -28.69 2.80
CA ARG A 24 -11.08 -29.92 2.00
C ARG A 24 -10.43 -31.03 2.83
N PRO A 25 -11.05 -32.23 2.94
CA PRO A 25 -10.41 -33.36 3.61
C PRO A 25 -9.36 -33.94 2.70
N SER A 26 -8.11 -33.58 2.84
CA SER A 26 -6.96 -34.44 2.54
C SER A 26 -5.61 -33.70 2.60
N SER A 27 -5.06 -33.57 3.77
CA SER A 27 -3.65 -33.77 4.05
C SER A 27 -3.45 -33.83 5.55
N PRO A 28 -2.51 -34.62 6.07
CA PRO A 28 -2.38 -34.79 7.52
C PRO A 28 -1.99 -33.46 8.16
N LYS A 29 -2.76 -33.05 9.16
CA LYS A 29 -2.52 -31.86 9.96
C LYS A 29 -1.08 -31.88 10.48
N ARG A 30 -0.24 -30.96 10.02
CA ARG A 30 0.97 -30.60 10.76
C ARG A 30 0.54 -29.73 11.94
N PRO A 31 1.06 -29.97 13.15
CA PRO A 31 0.70 -29.16 14.31
C PRO A 31 1.15 -27.70 14.13
N PRO A 32 0.54 -26.71 14.81
CA PRO A 32 0.82 -25.27 14.68
C PRO A 32 2.25 -24.85 15.16
N VAL A 33 3.10 -25.83 15.42
CA VAL A 33 4.48 -25.66 15.92
C VAL A 33 5.39 -24.92 14.91
N LEU A 34 5.07 -24.92 13.59
CA LEU A 34 5.95 -24.26 12.61
C LEU A 34 5.79 -22.74 12.58
N LYS A 35 4.57 -22.21 12.80
CA LYS A 35 4.38 -20.73 12.93
C LYS A 35 5.06 -20.22 14.22
N ILE A 36 5.06 -21.01 15.30
CA ILE A 36 5.75 -20.67 16.56
C ILE A 36 7.27 -20.81 16.42
N ALA A 37 7.77 -21.72 15.57
CA ALA A 37 9.20 -21.90 15.39
C ALA A 37 9.85 -20.76 14.56
N ALA A 38 9.14 -20.21 13.57
CA ALA A 38 9.61 -19.04 12.83
C ALA A 38 9.64 -17.78 13.71
N LEU A 39 8.60 -17.55 14.52
CA LEU A 39 8.58 -16.47 15.51
C LEU A 39 9.63 -16.65 16.61
N ALA A 40 9.90 -17.90 17.04
CA ALA A 40 10.95 -18.17 18.02
C ALA A 40 12.37 -17.98 17.44
N ALA A 41 12.57 -18.18 16.13
CA ALA A 41 13.85 -17.95 15.48
C ALA A 41 14.14 -16.43 15.37
N CYS A 42 13.16 -15.62 15.02
CA CYS A 42 13.32 -14.16 14.99
C CYS A 42 13.54 -13.57 16.41
N ALA A 43 12.79 -14.06 17.41
CA ALA A 43 12.99 -13.63 18.79
C ALA A 43 14.34 -14.09 19.38
N ALA A 44 14.86 -15.26 18.97
CA ALA A 44 16.18 -15.74 19.41
C ALA A 44 17.33 -14.94 18.80
N ILE A 45 17.15 -14.41 17.59
CA ILE A 45 18.16 -13.54 16.95
C ILE A 45 18.19 -12.17 17.62
N LEU A 46 17.05 -11.59 17.99
CA LEU A 46 16.99 -10.31 18.70
C LEU A 46 17.56 -10.40 20.14
N ILE A 47 17.37 -11.53 20.84
CA ILE A 47 17.95 -11.75 22.17
C ILE A 47 19.47 -12.02 22.07
N GLY A 48 19.95 -12.63 20.98
CA GLY A 48 21.37 -12.91 20.75
C GLY A 48 22.19 -11.63 20.51
N LEU A 49 21.64 -10.63 19.85
CA LEU A 49 22.32 -9.36 19.57
C LEU A 49 22.36 -8.42 20.79
N GLY A 50 21.34 -8.45 21.64
CA GLY A 50 21.31 -7.66 22.88
C GLY A 50 22.33 -8.07 23.94
N SER A 51 22.85 -9.31 23.86
CA SER A 51 23.79 -9.82 24.87
C SER A 51 25.27 -9.55 24.57
N THR A 52 25.62 -9.10 23.37
CA THR A 52 27.02 -8.88 22.96
C THR A 52 27.50 -7.44 23.16
N VAL A 53 26.64 -6.49 23.43
CA VAL A 53 27.03 -5.07 23.65
C VAL A 53 27.51 -4.77 25.07
N LEU A 54 27.37 -5.69 26.01
CA LEU A 54 27.64 -5.43 27.43
C LEU A 54 29.09 -5.73 27.92
N TYR A 55 30.06 -6.05 27.02
CA TYR A 55 31.44 -6.38 27.44
C TYR A 55 32.57 -5.71 26.62
N LEU A 56 32.46 -4.41 26.34
CA LEU A 56 33.66 -3.64 25.93
C LEU A 56 33.83 -2.43 26.85
N LYS A 57 34.72 -2.59 27.86
CA LYS A 57 35.23 -1.48 28.65
C LYS A 57 36.13 -0.61 27.80
N PRO A 58 36.07 0.74 27.94
CA PRO A 58 36.97 1.63 27.23
C PRO A 58 38.37 1.58 27.82
N TRP A 59 39.37 1.41 26.98
CA TRP A 59 40.78 1.61 27.29
C TRP A 59 41.09 3.11 27.24
N ALA A 60 41.60 3.65 28.32
CA ALA A 60 42.07 5.02 28.43
C ALA A 60 43.40 5.20 27.65
N ALA A 61 43.43 6.16 26.75
CA ALA A 61 44.65 6.62 26.12
C ALA A 61 45.22 7.81 26.88
N SER A 62 46.45 7.67 27.33
CA SER A 62 47.29 8.73 27.89
C SER A 62 47.99 9.50 26.75
N GLY A 63 48.12 10.82 26.94
CA GLY A 63 48.47 11.82 25.97
C GLY A 63 49.92 11.89 25.52
N SER A 64 50.14 12.79 24.57
CA SER A 64 51.33 13.66 24.49
C SER A 64 51.17 14.70 23.37
N SER A 65 51.16 15.95 23.81
CA SER A 65 51.71 17.22 23.30
C SER A 65 52.05 17.43 21.81
N ALA A 66 51.62 18.62 21.36
CA ALA A 66 51.97 19.37 20.16
C ALA A 66 53.46 19.82 20.10
N PRO A 67 53.97 20.43 19.00
CA PRO A 67 53.69 21.83 18.64
C PRO A 67 53.58 22.13 17.12
N GLY A 68 52.91 23.15 16.78
CA GLY A 68 52.81 24.33 16.05
C GLY A 68 53.76 24.69 14.90
N SER A 69 53.19 25.38 13.91
CA SER A 69 53.68 26.61 13.22
C SER A 69 52.77 26.82 12.00
N ASP A 70 52.02 27.84 11.97
CA ASP A 70 52.18 29.17 11.34
C ASP A 70 52.23 29.24 9.79
N THR A 71 51.46 30.25 9.36
CA THR A 71 51.53 31.06 8.10
C THR A 71 50.89 30.48 6.85
N GLU A 72 50.14 31.18 6.02
CA GLU A 72 49.95 32.63 5.80
C GLU A 72 48.70 32.82 4.91
N ALA A 73 48.04 33.92 5.11
CA ALA A 73 46.95 34.45 4.25
C ALA A 73 47.53 35.05 2.96
N LEU A 74 46.84 34.85 1.86
CA LEU A 74 46.99 35.72 0.70
C LEU A 74 45.64 36.12 0.15
N SER A 75 45.41 37.41 0.19
CA SER A 75 44.30 38.23 -0.24
C SER A 75 44.29 38.51 -1.72
N SER A 76 43.11 38.48 -2.34
CA SER A 76 42.49 39.36 -3.35
C SER A 76 43.24 39.72 -4.67
N PRO A 77 42.58 40.18 -5.72
CA PRO A 77 41.46 41.12 -5.73
C PRO A 77 40.33 40.80 -6.75
N ALA A 78 39.19 41.42 -6.52
CA ALA A 78 38.06 41.54 -7.46
C ALA A 78 38.34 42.62 -8.55
N PRO A 79 37.62 42.57 -9.68
CA PRO A 79 37.28 43.78 -10.40
C PRO A 79 35.80 44.10 -10.30
N SER A 80 35.59 45.37 -10.04
CA SER A 80 34.34 46.13 -10.11
C SER A 80 33.72 46.17 -11.51
N GLY A 81 32.42 45.93 -11.58
CA GLY A 81 31.57 46.18 -12.73
C GLY A 81 30.17 46.55 -12.28
N GLU A 82 29.68 47.65 -12.79
CA GLU A 82 28.56 48.47 -12.34
C GLU A 82 27.18 47.78 -12.34
N ALA A 83 26.33 48.33 -11.48
CA ALA A 83 24.95 47.97 -11.23
C ALA A 83 24.02 48.18 -12.42
N GLU A 84 23.21 47.16 -12.75
CA GLU A 84 21.89 47.38 -13.33
C GLU A 84 20.84 46.92 -12.29
N THR A 85 19.99 47.86 -11.93
CA THR A 85 18.82 47.69 -11.06
C THR A 85 17.76 46.89 -11.80
N GLY A 86 17.83 45.58 -11.71
CA GLY A 86 16.72 44.68 -11.99
C GLY A 86 15.90 44.53 -10.72
N SER A 87 14.66 45.00 -10.76
CA SER A 87 13.64 44.74 -9.72
C SER A 87 13.46 43.23 -9.60
N GLU A 88 14.04 42.64 -8.54
CA GLU A 88 13.81 41.26 -8.14
C GLU A 88 12.41 41.24 -7.52
N LEU A 89 11.41 40.84 -8.33
CA LEU A 89 10.12 40.39 -7.83
C LEU A 89 10.42 39.16 -6.96
N ALA A 90 10.34 39.33 -5.65
CA ALA A 90 10.25 38.22 -4.73
C ALA A 90 9.19 37.25 -5.27
N PRO A 91 9.43 35.93 -5.31
CA PRO A 91 8.38 34.99 -5.64
C PRO A 91 7.26 35.23 -4.63
N ALA A 92 6.06 35.53 -5.13
CA ALA A 92 4.87 35.51 -4.30
C ALA A 92 4.84 34.16 -3.61
N ALA A 93 4.80 34.14 -2.28
CA ALA A 93 4.53 32.93 -1.56
C ALA A 93 3.21 32.38 -2.14
N SER A 94 3.28 31.26 -2.83
CA SER A 94 2.09 30.55 -3.28
C SER A 94 1.31 30.22 -2.02
N ALA A 95 0.10 30.76 -1.88
CA ALA A 95 -0.79 30.36 -0.82
C ALA A 95 -0.94 28.84 -0.86
N ASP A 96 -0.93 28.19 0.30
CA ASP A 96 -1.19 26.76 0.39
C ASP A 96 -2.55 26.48 -0.28
N PRO A 97 -2.64 25.63 -1.29
CA PRO A 97 -3.92 25.34 -1.95
C PRO A 97 -5.00 24.83 -0.99
N LEU A 98 -4.61 24.24 0.15
CA LEU A 98 -5.52 23.81 1.20
C LEU A 98 -6.03 25.00 2.08
N ASP A 99 -5.39 26.16 2.02
CA ASP A 99 -5.83 27.40 2.69
C ASP A 99 -6.51 28.32 1.66
N SER A 100 -7.61 27.84 1.07
CA SER A 100 -8.37 28.57 0.06
C SER A 100 -9.77 28.93 0.56
N ASP A 101 -10.34 30.06 0.08
CA ASP A 101 -11.70 30.50 0.43
C ASP A 101 -12.81 29.51 -0.05
N HIS A 102 -12.45 28.50 -0.84
CA HIS A 102 -13.38 27.54 -1.44
C HIS A 102 -13.39 26.17 -0.73
N ILE A 103 -12.60 26.02 0.34
CA ILE A 103 -12.47 24.76 1.08
C ILE A 103 -12.48 25.03 2.56
N THR A 104 -13.20 24.19 3.27
CA THR A 104 -13.27 24.20 4.74
C THR A 104 -12.94 22.82 5.27
N LEU A 105 -11.89 22.70 6.07
CA LEU A 105 -11.63 21.48 6.84
C LEU A 105 -12.69 21.39 7.95
N LEU A 106 -13.60 20.42 7.83
CA LEU A 106 -14.65 20.19 8.82
C LEU A 106 -14.11 19.42 10.04
N ALA A 107 -13.27 18.42 9.80
CA ALA A 107 -12.55 17.69 10.84
C ALA A 107 -11.26 17.12 10.27
N ALA A 108 -10.17 17.22 11.03
CA ALA A 108 -8.90 16.58 10.72
C ALA A 108 -8.86 15.18 11.30
N ALA A 109 -8.28 14.24 10.56
CA ALA A 109 -8.04 12.88 10.98
C ALA A 109 -7.28 12.83 12.31
N GLN A 110 -7.78 12.07 13.28
CA GLN A 110 -7.14 11.89 14.59
C GLN A 110 -6.30 10.59 14.58
N THR A 111 -5.26 10.60 13.77
CA THR A 111 -4.41 9.42 13.59
C THR A 111 -3.63 9.06 14.85
N PRO A 112 -3.52 7.76 15.18
CA PRO A 112 -2.62 7.32 16.25
C PRO A 112 -1.16 7.61 15.89
N ALA A 113 -0.32 7.74 16.91
CA ALA A 113 1.11 7.91 16.68
C ALA A 113 1.69 6.67 15.98
N MET A 114 2.52 6.90 14.97
CA MET A 114 3.24 5.83 14.27
C MET A 114 4.32 5.22 15.16
N ALA A 115 4.55 3.93 15.02
CA ALA A 115 5.70 3.26 15.63
C ALA A 115 7.00 3.82 15.01
N LYS A 116 7.99 4.13 15.87
CA LYS A 116 9.29 4.70 15.48
C LYS A 116 10.44 3.72 15.67
N THR A 117 10.20 2.64 16.37
CA THR A 117 11.18 1.60 16.65
C THR A 117 10.58 0.22 16.43
N THR A 118 11.43 -0.77 16.18
CA THR A 118 11.02 -2.17 16.02
C THR A 118 10.33 -2.73 17.27
N GLU A 119 10.72 -2.26 18.47
CA GLU A 119 10.05 -2.65 19.70
C GLU A 119 8.62 -2.12 19.79
N GLU A 120 8.43 -0.83 19.46
CA GLU A 120 7.10 -0.20 19.39
C GLU A 120 6.22 -0.88 18.33
N GLU A 121 6.76 -1.14 17.14
CA GLU A 121 6.09 -1.85 16.05
C GLU A 121 5.61 -3.24 16.53
N SER A 122 6.47 -4.00 17.18
CA SER A 122 6.13 -5.32 17.73
C SER A 122 5.01 -5.26 18.78
N GLU A 123 4.99 -4.22 19.63
CA GLU A 123 3.91 -4.02 20.60
C GLU A 123 2.60 -3.61 19.95
N VAL A 124 2.66 -2.67 19.01
CA VAL A 124 1.48 -2.21 18.25
C VAL A 124 0.87 -3.37 17.50
N TRP A 125 1.67 -4.15 16.79
CA TRP A 125 1.22 -5.33 16.06
C TRP A 125 0.55 -6.37 16.98
N LYS A 126 1.16 -6.72 18.12
CA LYS A 126 0.57 -7.69 19.07
C LYS A 126 -0.78 -7.26 19.64
N ASN A 127 -0.96 -5.94 19.83
CA ASN A 127 -2.17 -5.38 20.43
C ASN A 127 -3.28 -5.12 19.42
N ASN A 128 -2.98 -5.20 18.12
CA ASN A 128 -3.92 -4.88 17.04
C ASN A 128 -4.09 -6.04 16.04
N GLN A 129 -4.06 -7.28 16.54
CA GLN A 129 -4.37 -8.45 15.71
C GLN A 129 -5.84 -8.45 15.32
N VAL A 130 -6.12 -8.58 14.03
CA VAL A 130 -7.48 -8.74 13.52
C VAL A 130 -7.97 -10.18 13.71
N SER A 131 -9.27 -10.39 13.59
CA SER A 131 -9.85 -11.73 13.60
C SER A 131 -9.52 -12.49 12.31
N ASP A 132 -9.47 -13.84 12.38
CA ASP A 132 -9.27 -14.69 11.20
C ASP A 132 -10.34 -14.46 10.12
N SER A 133 -11.57 -14.06 10.52
CA SER A 133 -12.64 -13.72 9.58
C SER A 133 -12.37 -12.41 8.83
N THR A 134 -11.80 -11.42 9.48
CA THR A 134 -11.43 -10.15 8.85
C THR A 134 -10.23 -10.34 7.91
N ASP A 135 -9.22 -11.10 8.31
CA ASP A 135 -8.09 -11.45 7.45
C ASP A 135 -8.57 -12.16 6.17
N TYR A 136 -9.47 -13.14 6.32
CA TYR A 136 -10.12 -13.80 5.20
C TYR A 136 -10.92 -12.81 4.31
N ALA A 137 -11.71 -11.92 4.92
CA ALA A 137 -12.53 -10.95 4.22
C ALA A 137 -11.67 -9.96 3.43
N LEU A 138 -10.56 -9.50 4.00
CA LEU A 138 -9.59 -8.62 3.35
C LEU A 138 -8.91 -9.31 2.16
N SER A 139 -8.51 -10.59 2.30
CA SER A 139 -7.98 -11.39 1.19
C SER A 139 -9.02 -11.54 0.06
N ALA A 140 -10.26 -11.89 0.40
CA ALA A 140 -11.35 -12.04 -0.58
C ALA A 140 -11.64 -10.73 -1.33
N PHE A 141 -11.74 -9.63 -0.60
CA PHE A 141 -11.88 -8.29 -1.15
C PHE A 141 -10.73 -7.94 -2.10
N SER A 142 -9.50 -8.23 -1.69
CA SER A 142 -8.30 -7.91 -2.45
C SER A 142 -8.26 -8.62 -3.80
N TYR A 143 -8.62 -9.91 -3.83
CA TYR A 143 -8.63 -10.68 -5.07
C TYR A 143 -9.84 -10.36 -5.95
N GLN A 144 -11.00 -10.08 -5.35
CA GLN A 144 -12.17 -9.61 -6.08
C GLN A 144 -11.89 -8.28 -6.77
N MET A 145 -11.37 -7.28 -6.04
CA MET A 145 -11.02 -5.98 -6.61
C MET A 145 -9.85 -6.09 -7.59
N GLY A 146 -8.82 -6.87 -7.26
CA GLY A 146 -7.68 -7.13 -8.13
C GLY A 146 -8.08 -7.67 -9.49
N SER A 147 -9.04 -8.60 -9.52
CA SER A 147 -9.56 -9.14 -10.78
C SER A 147 -10.23 -8.10 -11.69
N LYS A 148 -10.74 -7.01 -11.13
CA LYS A 148 -11.42 -5.94 -11.86
C LYS A 148 -10.49 -4.79 -12.23
N VAL A 149 -9.60 -4.42 -11.30
CA VAL A 149 -8.71 -3.26 -11.45
C VAL A 149 -7.53 -3.58 -12.37
N LEU A 150 -6.96 -4.79 -12.26
CA LEU A 150 -5.76 -5.18 -13.02
C LEU A 150 -6.07 -5.70 -14.42
N SER A 151 -7.34 -5.97 -14.72
CA SER A 151 -7.78 -6.49 -16.02
C SER A 151 -8.13 -5.36 -17.00
N GLY A 152 -7.99 -5.66 -18.30
CA GLY A 152 -8.51 -4.77 -19.37
C GLY A 152 -7.63 -3.56 -19.67
N THR A 153 -6.39 -3.52 -19.17
CA THR A 153 -5.39 -2.49 -19.52
C THR A 153 -4.17 -3.12 -20.18
N GLU A 154 -3.51 -2.36 -21.06
CA GLU A 154 -2.23 -2.74 -21.66
C GLU A 154 -1.04 -2.12 -20.91
N GLU A 155 -1.31 -1.23 -19.97
CA GLU A 155 -0.32 -0.55 -19.15
C GLU A 155 -0.05 -1.31 -17.85
N SER A 156 1.11 -1.05 -17.24
CA SER A 156 1.41 -1.50 -15.89
C SER A 156 0.48 -0.79 -14.91
N VAL A 157 -0.12 -1.54 -13.99
CA VAL A 157 -1.10 -1.04 -13.01
C VAL A 157 -0.79 -1.56 -11.62
N CYS A 158 -0.94 -0.68 -10.65
CA CYS A 158 -0.83 -0.97 -9.23
C CYS A 158 -2.03 -0.39 -8.49
N PHE A 159 -2.58 -1.11 -7.53
CA PHE A 159 -3.56 -0.58 -6.57
C PHE A 159 -3.27 -1.09 -5.16
N SER A 160 -3.79 -0.40 -4.16
CA SER A 160 -3.68 -0.79 -2.76
C SER A 160 -5.01 -1.36 -2.25
N PRO A 161 -5.10 -2.68 -2.04
CA PRO A 161 -6.31 -3.30 -1.51
C PRO A 161 -6.64 -2.82 -0.09
N LEU A 162 -5.66 -2.83 0.83
CA LEU A 162 -5.88 -2.45 2.23
C LEU A 162 -6.37 -1.00 2.35
N SER A 163 -5.72 -0.11 1.65
CA SER A 163 -6.02 1.32 1.63
C SER A 163 -7.45 1.58 1.08
N LEU A 164 -7.85 0.87 0.02
CA LEU A 164 -9.23 0.92 -0.48
C LEU A 164 -10.24 0.34 0.50
N TYR A 165 -9.90 -0.76 1.19
CA TYR A 165 -10.75 -1.36 2.23
C TYR A 165 -11.03 -0.37 3.37
N GLU A 166 -10.01 0.36 3.81
CA GLU A 166 -10.13 1.40 4.84
C GLU A 166 -11.01 2.56 4.38
N LEU A 167 -10.81 3.08 3.17
CA LEU A 167 -11.63 4.15 2.61
C LEU A 167 -13.11 3.74 2.53
N LEU A 168 -13.41 2.53 2.03
CA LEU A 168 -14.76 2.02 1.94
C LEU A 168 -15.40 1.80 3.32
N SER A 169 -14.60 1.54 4.36
CA SER A 169 -15.09 1.45 5.74
C SER A 169 -15.57 2.81 6.25
N VAL A 170 -14.87 3.89 5.91
CA VAL A 170 -15.33 5.26 6.20
C VAL A 170 -16.64 5.55 5.47
N ILE A 171 -16.72 5.25 4.18
CA ILE A 171 -17.91 5.47 3.36
C ILE A 171 -19.11 4.69 3.92
N ALA A 172 -18.89 3.42 4.32
CA ALA A 172 -19.94 2.58 4.93
C ALA A 172 -20.47 3.16 6.24
N SER A 173 -19.63 3.84 7.02
CA SER A 173 -20.06 4.50 8.26
C SER A 173 -21.01 5.68 8.04
N GLY A 174 -20.93 6.29 6.87
CA GLY A 174 -21.82 7.38 6.45
C GLY A 174 -23.06 6.91 5.69
N ALA A 175 -23.19 5.62 5.44
CA ALA A 175 -24.29 5.02 4.68
C ALA A 175 -25.34 4.38 5.59
N GLU A 176 -26.56 4.19 5.08
CA GLU A 176 -27.67 3.51 5.74
C GLU A 176 -28.47 2.65 4.74
N GLY A 177 -29.18 1.63 5.23
CA GLY A 177 -30.02 0.76 4.42
C GLY A 177 -29.23 -0.04 3.38
N SER A 178 -29.79 -0.17 2.15
CA SER A 178 -29.17 -0.98 1.09
C SER A 178 -27.77 -0.48 0.66
N THR A 179 -27.51 0.82 0.72
CA THR A 179 -26.20 1.39 0.45
C THR A 179 -25.15 0.85 1.40
N GLN A 180 -25.43 0.84 2.71
CA GLN A 180 -24.55 0.27 3.74
C GLN A 180 -24.43 -1.24 3.60
N GLU A 181 -25.55 -1.95 3.34
CA GLU A 181 -25.54 -3.40 3.18
C GLU A 181 -24.66 -3.86 2.01
N GLN A 182 -24.66 -3.14 0.89
CA GLN A 182 -23.80 -3.44 -0.26
C GLN A 182 -22.32 -3.23 0.08
N LEU A 183 -21.98 -2.15 0.78
CA LEU A 183 -20.62 -1.86 1.24
C LEU A 183 -20.13 -2.92 2.23
N LEU A 184 -20.92 -3.23 3.27
CA LEU A 184 -20.58 -4.28 4.23
C LEU A 184 -20.42 -5.65 3.55
N SER A 185 -21.29 -5.96 2.59
CA SER A 185 -21.20 -7.20 1.82
C SER A 185 -19.90 -7.30 1.01
N LEU A 186 -19.46 -6.21 0.38
CA LEU A 186 -18.19 -6.16 -0.35
C LEU A 186 -16.99 -6.30 0.61
N LEU A 187 -17.04 -5.63 1.77
CA LEU A 187 -16.01 -5.69 2.79
C LEU A 187 -16.02 -7.02 3.59
N GLY A 188 -16.99 -7.90 3.33
CA GLY A 188 -17.11 -9.20 4.00
C GLY A 188 -17.41 -9.10 5.49
N GLN A 189 -18.06 -8.00 5.95
CA GLN A 189 -18.39 -7.73 7.33
C GLN A 189 -19.89 -7.80 7.59
N GLY A 190 -20.26 -8.25 8.80
CA GLY A 190 -21.67 -8.44 9.17
C GLY A 190 -22.34 -7.19 9.74
N ASP A 191 -21.58 -6.29 10.33
CA ASP A 191 -22.07 -5.08 10.99
C ASP A 191 -20.99 -3.99 11.11
N MET A 192 -21.44 -2.75 11.35
CA MET A 192 -20.56 -1.58 11.44
C MET A 192 -19.67 -1.56 12.69
N ASP A 193 -20.10 -2.13 13.81
CA ASP A 193 -19.30 -2.13 15.04
C ASP A 193 -18.09 -3.05 14.90
N THR A 194 -18.29 -4.22 14.30
CA THR A 194 -17.21 -5.15 13.94
C THR A 194 -16.28 -4.52 12.92
N LEU A 195 -16.82 -3.97 11.81
CA LEU A 195 -16.02 -3.31 10.77
C LEU A 195 -15.14 -2.21 11.37
N LYS A 196 -15.71 -1.32 12.17
CA LYS A 196 -14.99 -0.23 12.83
C LYS A 196 -13.84 -0.74 13.70
N SER A 197 -14.13 -1.71 14.57
CA SER A 197 -13.14 -2.28 15.49
C SER A 197 -11.97 -2.94 14.75
N GLU A 198 -12.27 -3.72 13.71
CA GLU A 198 -11.26 -4.43 12.94
C GLU A 198 -10.45 -3.47 12.03
N MET A 199 -11.10 -2.48 11.41
CA MET A 199 -10.42 -1.43 10.64
C MET A 199 -9.44 -0.63 11.50
N GLN A 200 -9.84 -0.25 12.73
CA GLN A 200 -8.94 0.44 13.66
C GLN A 200 -7.70 -0.39 14.02
N LYS A 201 -7.84 -1.71 14.10
CA LYS A 201 -6.70 -2.60 14.33
C LYS A 201 -5.80 -2.67 13.10
N LEU A 202 -6.38 -2.86 11.89
CA LEU A 202 -5.65 -2.84 10.62
C LEU A 202 -4.84 -1.56 10.46
N TYR A 203 -5.49 -0.41 10.65
CA TYR A 203 -4.86 0.90 10.55
C TYR A 203 -3.67 1.02 11.51
N ARG A 204 -3.88 0.72 12.80
CA ARG A 204 -2.82 0.84 13.82
C ARG A 204 -1.67 -0.13 13.59
N ALA A 205 -1.97 -1.37 13.22
CA ALA A 205 -0.97 -2.41 12.96
C ALA A 205 -0.06 -2.07 11.79
N ASN A 206 -0.54 -1.24 10.86
CA ASN A 206 0.13 -0.96 9.60
C ASN A 206 0.65 0.48 9.45
N GLN A 207 0.57 1.33 10.52
CA GLN A 207 1.15 2.68 10.52
C GLN A 207 2.52 2.68 11.18
N ARG A 208 3.57 3.06 10.43
CA ARG A 208 4.95 3.07 10.95
C ARG A 208 5.86 4.03 10.20
N ASP A 209 6.88 4.49 10.90
CA ASP A 209 7.90 5.40 10.37
C ASP A 209 9.21 5.13 11.14
N THR A 210 9.94 4.11 10.67
CA THR A 210 11.22 3.65 11.25
C THR A 210 12.40 4.01 10.33
N ASP A 211 13.61 3.70 10.73
CA ASP A 211 14.80 3.97 9.90
C ASP A 211 14.85 3.17 8.59
N THR A 212 14.12 2.05 8.51
CA THR A 212 14.14 1.13 7.35
C THR A 212 12.83 1.01 6.63
N GLU A 213 11.77 1.64 7.15
CA GLU A 213 10.42 1.51 6.63
C GLU A 213 9.56 2.71 6.96
N HIS A 214 8.76 3.10 5.99
CA HIS A 214 7.66 4.05 6.15
C HIS A 214 6.39 3.45 5.56
N LEU A 215 5.31 3.43 6.33
CA LEU A 215 3.99 3.00 5.86
C LEU A 215 2.94 3.93 6.46
N GLU A 216 2.33 4.73 5.60
CA GLU A 216 1.32 5.73 5.97
C GLU A 216 0.11 5.61 5.05
N PHE A 217 -1.06 5.44 5.65
CA PHE A 217 -2.35 5.57 4.98
C PHE A 217 -2.95 6.93 5.29
N ALA A 218 -3.57 7.55 4.30
CA ALA A 218 -4.39 8.72 4.52
C ALA A 218 -5.69 8.63 3.74
N ASN A 219 -6.78 8.99 4.39
CA ASN A 219 -8.13 8.99 3.84
C ASN A 219 -8.72 10.39 3.92
N SER A 220 -9.40 10.81 2.87
CA SER A 220 -10.15 12.07 2.89
C SER A 220 -11.48 11.95 2.16
N LEU A 221 -12.48 12.65 2.70
CA LEU A 221 -13.78 12.85 2.09
C LEU A 221 -13.98 14.32 1.79
N TRP A 222 -14.41 14.60 0.56
CA TRP A 222 -14.64 15.93 0.02
C TRP A 222 -16.11 16.05 -0.32
N LEU A 223 -16.82 16.88 0.41
CA LEU A 223 -18.27 17.02 0.37
C LEU A 223 -18.64 18.36 -0.25
N ASP A 224 -19.57 18.37 -1.22
CA ASP A 224 -20.05 19.63 -1.79
C ASP A 224 -20.81 20.42 -0.73
N GLU A 225 -20.37 21.64 -0.47
CA GLU A 225 -21.00 22.53 0.51
C GLU A 225 -22.29 23.17 0.00
N LYS A 226 -22.57 23.08 -1.31
CA LYS A 226 -23.75 23.66 -1.95
C LYS A 226 -24.68 22.58 -2.45
N GLN A 227 -25.97 22.83 -2.39
CA GLN A 227 -26.92 22.02 -3.13
C GLN A 227 -26.68 22.22 -4.64
N GLN A 228 -26.96 21.21 -5.44
CA GLN A 228 -26.77 21.25 -6.90
C GLN A 228 -27.44 22.45 -7.60
N ASP A 229 -28.45 23.08 -6.97
CA ASP A 229 -29.10 24.30 -7.45
C ASP A 229 -28.37 25.59 -7.05
N GLY A 230 -27.28 25.47 -6.27
CA GLY A 230 -26.44 26.58 -5.83
C GLY A 230 -27.11 27.55 -4.82
N THR A 231 -28.28 27.18 -4.28
CA THR A 231 -29.09 28.11 -3.48
C THR A 231 -28.94 27.99 -1.97
N ASN A 232 -28.53 26.81 -1.47
CA ASN A 232 -28.42 26.55 -0.04
C ASN A 232 -27.13 25.78 0.29
N GLN A 233 -26.57 26.01 1.48
CA GLN A 233 -25.50 25.17 2.00
C GLN A 233 -26.03 23.83 2.50
N VAL A 234 -25.26 22.78 2.27
CA VAL A 234 -25.54 21.44 2.81
C VAL A 234 -25.22 21.46 4.31
N GLY A 235 -26.17 21.02 5.12
CA GLY A 235 -25.97 20.87 6.56
C GLY A 235 -25.36 19.51 6.89
N PHE A 236 -24.06 19.44 7.11
CA PHE A 236 -23.41 18.23 7.54
C PHE A 236 -23.67 17.89 9.00
N ARG A 237 -23.87 16.62 9.31
CA ARG A 237 -24.06 16.13 10.68
C ARG A 237 -22.73 16.08 11.41
N GLN A 238 -22.55 16.99 12.34
CA GLN A 238 -21.29 17.15 13.06
C GLN A 238 -20.87 15.89 13.80
N ASP A 239 -21.83 15.12 14.33
CA ASP A 239 -21.52 13.86 15.02
C ASP A 239 -20.85 12.84 14.10
N TRP A 240 -21.34 12.72 12.85
CA TRP A 240 -20.72 11.82 11.87
C TRP A 240 -19.37 12.36 11.38
N VAL A 241 -19.26 13.68 11.15
CA VAL A 241 -17.98 14.31 10.74
C VAL A 241 -16.89 14.02 11.77
N MET A 242 -17.21 14.19 13.06
CA MET A 242 -16.28 13.86 14.14
C MET A 242 -15.96 12.37 14.21
N GLN A 243 -16.97 11.51 14.03
CA GLN A 243 -16.77 10.05 13.98
C GLN A 243 -15.83 9.62 12.84
N ALA A 244 -15.97 10.19 11.64
CA ALA A 244 -15.08 9.92 10.51
C ALA A 244 -13.62 10.26 10.87
N ALA A 245 -13.38 11.37 11.53
CA ALA A 245 -12.05 11.81 11.92
C ALA A 245 -11.46 11.00 13.09
N GLU A 246 -12.27 10.67 14.11
CA GLU A 246 -11.82 10.03 15.34
C GLU A 246 -11.75 8.51 15.24
N ASP A 247 -12.77 7.88 14.63
CA ASP A 247 -12.91 6.43 14.58
C ASP A 247 -12.32 5.81 13.30
N TYR A 248 -12.29 6.59 12.20
CA TYR A 248 -11.86 6.11 10.87
C TYR A 248 -10.65 6.86 10.31
N TYR A 249 -10.05 7.76 11.10
CA TYR A 249 -8.82 8.48 10.75
C TYR A 249 -8.90 9.17 9.38
N CYS A 250 -10.03 9.82 9.09
CA CYS A 250 -10.33 10.42 7.80
C CYS A 250 -10.43 11.94 7.92
N ASP A 251 -9.73 12.67 7.04
CA ASP A 251 -9.96 14.11 6.88
C ASP A 251 -11.30 14.33 6.19
N VAL A 252 -12.09 15.28 6.71
CA VAL A 252 -13.37 15.65 6.12
C VAL A 252 -13.36 17.10 5.72
N TYR A 253 -13.52 17.35 4.42
CA TYR A 253 -13.55 18.69 3.84
C TYR A 253 -14.94 19.01 3.28
N ALA A 254 -15.36 20.25 3.44
CA ALA A 254 -16.40 20.86 2.62
C ALA A 254 -15.73 21.67 1.50
N ALA A 255 -16.20 21.50 0.26
CA ALA A 255 -15.62 22.13 -0.91
C ALA A 255 -16.70 22.70 -1.83
N ASP A 256 -16.43 23.82 -2.49
CA ASP A 256 -17.27 24.37 -3.57
C ASP A 256 -16.79 23.84 -4.92
N PHE A 257 -17.27 22.68 -5.33
CA PHE A 257 -16.90 22.09 -6.62
C PHE A 257 -17.44 22.90 -7.83
N SER A 258 -18.48 23.70 -7.65
CA SER A 258 -19.05 24.51 -8.73
C SER A 258 -18.11 25.62 -9.21
N SER A 259 -17.09 25.99 -8.41
CA SER A 259 -16.07 26.97 -8.76
C SER A 259 -15.11 26.49 -9.87
N GLY A 260 -14.99 25.17 -10.07
CA GLY A 260 -14.02 24.55 -10.96
C GLY A 260 -12.59 24.47 -10.41
N ASP A 261 -12.36 24.95 -9.18
CA ASP A 261 -11.02 24.99 -8.55
C ASP A 261 -10.77 23.79 -7.61
N GLY A 262 -11.69 22.82 -7.54
CA GLY A 262 -11.62 21.69 -6.60
C GLY A 262 -10.46 20.73 -6.83
N GLY A 263 -9.87 20.71 -8.01
CA GLY A 263 -8.77 19.81 -8.35
C GLY A 263 -7.44 20.16 -7.66
N ALA A 264 -7.12 21.45 -7.54
CA ALA A 264 -5.84 21.88 -6.96
C ALA A 264 -5.69 21.55 -5.47
N PRO A 265 -6.70 21.77 -4.61
CA PRO A 265 -6.63 21.35 -3.21
C PRO A 265 -6.55 19.84 -3.02
N LEU A 266 -7.29 19.09 -3.82
CA LEU A 266 -7.23 17.63 -3.80
C LEU A 266 -5.82 17.14 -4.17
N ALA A 267 -5.22 17.72 -5.22
CA ALA A 267 -3.84 17.45 -5.62
C ALA A 267 -2.85 17.81 -4.50
N ALA A 268 -3.04 18.93 -3.82
CA ALA A 268 -2.20 19.34 -2.70
C ALA A 268 -2.28 18.35 -1.53
N TRP A 269 -3.49 17.89 -1.19
CA TRP A 269 -3.69 16.89 -0.15
C TRP A 269 -3.01 15.56 -0.50
N ILE A 270 -3.17 15.06 -1.74
CA ILE A 270 -2.50 13.84 -2.21
C ILE A 270 -0.98 14.01 -2.13
N ASN A 271 -0.44 15.13 -2.62
CA ASN A 271 1.00 15.39 -2.59
C ASN A 271 1.55 15.45 -1.15
N GLN A 272 0.80 16.03 -0.23
CA GLN A 272 1.18 16.09 1.19
C GLN A 272 1.31 14.69 1.79
N HIS A 273 0.36 13.78 1.50
CA HIS A 273 0.30 12.42 2.07
C HIS A 273 1.03 11.36 1.25
N THR A 274 1.77 11.76 0.21
CA THR A 274 2.61 10.85 -0.59
C THR A 274 4.03 11.36 -0.75
N GLY A 275 4.48 12.29 0.11
CA GLY A 275 5.82 12.87 -0.01
C GLY A 275 6.11 13.49 -1.38
N ASN A 276 5.09 13.97 -2.11
CA ASN A 276 5.12 14.47 -3.49
C ASN A 276 5.46 13.41 -4.56
N LEU A 277 5.41 12.13 -4.25
CA LEU A 277 5.70 11.06 -5.23
C LEU A 277 4.72 11.06 -6.41
N LEU A 278 3.48 11.51 -6.19
CA LEU A 278 2.42 11.57 -7.21
C LEU A 278 2.28 12.95 -7.88
N ALA A 279 3.19 13.91 -7.64
CA ALA A 279 3.06 15.28 -8.16
C ALA A 279 2.93 15.36 -9.69
N GLY A 280 3.58 14.45 -10.42
CA GLY A 280 3.48 14.38 -11.89
C GLY A 280 2.07 14.01 -12.40
N GLN A 281 1.32 13.20 -11.65
CA GLN A 281 0.01 12.67 -12.02
C GLN A 281 -1.13 13.59 -11.57
N VAL A 282 -1.02 14.18 -10.36
CA VAL A 282 -2.15 14.89 -9.73
C VAL A 282 -2.19 16.38 -9.96
N ASN A 283 -1.10 17.01 -10.44
CA ASN A 283 -1.06 18.46 -10.66
C ASN A 283 -2.08 18.98 -11.70
N ASN A 284 -2.68 18.09 -12.48
CA ASN A 284 -3.72 18.43 -13.46
C ASN A 284 -5.03 17.66 -13.14
N LEU A 285 -5.27 17.34 -11.88
CA LEU A 285 -6.48 16.63 -11.48
C LEU A 285 -7.69 17.51 -11.78
N ASP A 286 -8.56 17.02 -12.66
CA ASP A 286 -9.84 17.65 -12.98
C ASP A 286 -10.94 17.01 -12.14
N ILE A 287 -11.77 17.86 -11.52
CA ILE A 287 -12.96 17.42 -10.77
C ILE A 287 -14.18 18.01 -11.43
N ASP A 288 -15.12 17.13 -11.78
CA ASP A 288 -16.38 17.56 -12.37
C ASP A 288 -17.10 18.53 -11.41
N THR A 289 -17.56 19.65 -11.95
CA THR A 289 -18.34 20.67 -11.21
C THR A 289 -19.69 20.14 -10.69
N GLN A 290 -20.10 18.95 -11.12
CA GLN A 290 -21.29 18.24 -10.63
C GLN A 290 -20.98 17.24 -9.50
N THR A 291 -19.71 17.17 -9.06
CA THR A 291 -19.32 16.30 -7.95
C THR A 291 -20.08 16.68 -6.69
N VAL A 292 -20.69 15.71 -6.02
CA VAL A 292 -21.40 15.87 -4.76
C VAL A 292 -20.59 15.36 -3.59
N MET A 293 -19.93 14.24 -3.76
CA MET A 293 -19.02 13.63 -2.79
C MET A 293 -17.89 12.90 -3.52
N SER A 294 -16.66 13.17 -3.14
CA SER A 294 -15.47 12.48 -3.63
C SER A 294 -14.72 11.88 -2.45
N ALA A 295 -14.30 10.65 -2.58
CA ALA A 295 -13.47 9.95 -1.61
C ALA A 295 -12.08 9.72 -2.20
N VAL A 296 -11.06 10.07 -1.45
CA VAL A 296 -9.66 9.98 -1.87
C VAL A 296 -8.86 9.26 -0.80
N ASN A 297 -8.03 8.36 -1.26
CA ASN A 297 -7.14 7.60 -0.42
C ASN A 297 -5.73 7.60 -1.01
N THR A 298 -4.74 7.61 -0.15
CA THR A 298 -3.33 7.47 -0.50
C THR A 298 -2.66 6.43 0.38
N LEU A 299 -1.66 5.78 -0.18
CA LEU A 299 -0.74 4.92 0.54
C LEU A 299 0.69 5.30 0.12
N TRP A 300 1.49 5.65 1.11
CA TRP A 300 2.93 5.86 0.95
C TRP A 300 3.66 4.73 1.65
N TYR A 301 4.42 3.95 0.89
CA TYR A 301 5.18 2.81 1.39
C TYR A 301 6.62 2.85 0.93
N HIS A 302 7.52 2.69 1.88
CA HIS A 302 8.94 2.54 1.69
C HIS A 302 9.43 1.36 2.54
N ALA A 303 10.18 0.43 1.96
CA ALA A 303 10.77 -0.70 2.68
C ALA A 303 12.05 -1.17 1.98
N GLN A 304 13.05 -1.56 2.79
CA GLN A 304 14.30 -2.11 2.29
C GLN A 304 14.20 -3.62 2.07
N TRP A 305 15.00 -4.14 1.14
CA TRP A 305 15.20 -5.59 1.07
C TRP A 305 15.93 -6.10 2.31
N SER A 306 15.45 -7.18 2.91
CA SER A 306 16.15 -7.86 4.01
C SER A 306 17.47 -8.48 3.56
N ASP A 307 17.54 -8.87 2.28
CA ASP A 307 18.74 -9.36 1.62
C ASP A 307 18.87 -8.65 0.26
N GLN A 308 19.93 -7.85 0.12
CA GLN A 308 20.11 -6.97 -1.03
C GLN A 308 20.49 -7.75 -2.29
N PHE A 309 20.17 -7.18 -3.44
CA PHE A 309 20.63 -7.69 -4.73
C PHE A 309 22.15 -7.51 -4.88
N GLU A 310 22.82 -8.54 -5.36
CA GLU A 310 24.28 -8.63 -5.45
C GLU A 310 24.86 -7.77 -6.58
N LYS A 311 24.10 -7.62 -7.67
CA LYS A 311 24.54 -6.91 -8.88
C LYS A 311 23.37 -6.46 -9.73
N THR A 312 23.63 -5.46 -10.56
CA THR A 312 22.73 -4.99 -11.61
C THR A 312 23.35 -5.24 -12.98
N VAL A 313 22.57 -5.74 -13.93
CA VAL A 313 22.99 -6.00 -15.30
C VAL A 313 21.97 -5.46 -16.29
N GLN A 314 22.42 -5.05 -17.47
CA GLN A 314 21.52 -4.70 -18.58
C GLN A 314 20.97 -5.97 -19.22
N ASP A 315 19.64 -6.06 -19.29
CA ASP A 315 18.95 -7.14 -20.00
C ASP A 315 17.69 -6.62 -20.71
N THR A 316 16.98 -7.47 -21.40
CA THR A 316 15.82 -7.11 -22.21
C THR A 316 14.53 -7.59 -21.57
N PHE A 317 13.63 -6.67 -21.29
CA PHE A 317 12.23 -6.97 -20.99
C PHE A 317 11.42 -7.01 -22.29
N THR A 318 10.58 -8.02 -22.44
CA THR A 318 9.70 -8.20 -23.61
C THR A 318 8.24 -8.06 -23.17
N ALA A 319 7.59 -6.98 -23.59
CA ALA A 319 6.19 -6.72 -23.29
C ALA A 319 5.24 -7.70 -24.02
N GLN A 320 3.96 -7.69 -23.66
CA GLN A 320 2.96 -8.60 -24.23
C GLN A 320 2.75 -8.41 -25.74
N ASP A 321 2.88 -7.20 -26.25
CA ASP A 321 2.81 -6.88 -27.68
C ASP A 321 4.08 -7.30 -28.47
N GLY A 322 5.09 -7.81 -27.78
CA GLY A 322 6.39 -8.19 -28.34
C GLY A 322 7.40 -7.04 -28.43
N SER A 323 7.05 -5.84 -27.97
CA SER A 323 8.01 -4.73 -27.86
C SER A 323 9.10 -5.08 -26.83
N ARG A 324 10.31 -4.56 -27.04
CA ARG A 324 11.49 -4.90 -26.25
C ARG A 324 12.18 -3.65 -25.74
N THR A 325 12.33 -3.60 -24.42
CA THR A 325 13.04 -2.52 -23.71
C THR A 325 14.29 -3.09 -23.04
N THR A 326 15.42 -2.41 -23.19
CA THR A 326 16.64 -2.73 -22.45
C THR A 326 16.67 -1.89 -21.19
N CYS A 327 16.72 -2.54 -20.05
CA CYS A 327 16.70 -1.88 -18.72
C CYS A 327 17.63 -2.61 -17.75
N ASP A 328 17.77 -2.04 -16.56
CA ASP A 328 18.54 -2.60 -15.46
C ASP A 328 17.81 -3.76 -14.79
N PHE A 329 18.43 -4.94 -14.72
CA PHE A 329 17.96 -6.09 -13.97
C PHE A 329 18.84 -6.31 -12.74
N MET A 330 18.23 -6.36 -11.58
CA MET A 330 18.87 -6.70 -10.30
C MET A 330 18.93 -8.21 -10.15
N GLN A 331 20.08 -8.73 -9.74
CA GLN A 331 20.28 -10.19 -9.64
C GLN A 331 20.82 -10.58 -8.28
N LYS A 332 20.28 -11.70 -7.75
CA LYS A 332 20.77 -12.43 -6.57
C LYS A 332 20.35 -13.89 -6.62
N THR A 333 20.96 -14.72 -5.80
CA THR A 333 20.57 -16.11 -5.59
C THR A 333 20.22 -16.36 -4.14
N ASP A 334 18.99 -16.80 -3.89
CA ASP A 334 18.49 -17.19 -2.57
C ASP A 334 18.56 -18.70 -2.41
N TYR A 335 19.55 -19.22 -1.68
CA TYR A 335 19.87 -20.65 -1.58
C TYR A 335 18.87 -21.50 -0.78
N MET A 336 18.07 -20.91 0.08
CA MET A 336 17.09 -21.59 0.93
C MET A 336 15.74 -20.89 0.88
N SER A 337 15.35 -20.47 -0.30
CA SER A 337 14.08 -19.82 -0.54
C SER A 337 12.93 -20.81 -0.72
N GLU A 338 11.76 -20.31 -0.97
CA GLU A 338 10.56 -21.09 -1.20
C GLU A 338 9.89 -20.65 -2.49
N ALA A 339 9.47 -21.62 -3.31
CA ALA A 339 8.74 -21.37 -4.53
C ALA A 339 7.53 -22.30 -4.68
N VAL A 340 6.49 -21.82 -5.38
CA VAL A 340 5.38 -22.64 -5.89
C VAL A 340 5.56 -22.76 -7.39
N ILE A 341 5.61 -23.99 -7.89
CA ILE A 341 5.78 -24.26 -9.31
C ILE A 341 4.56 -25.02 -9.83
N THR A 342 3.85 -24.41 -10.76
CA THR A 342 2.68 -25.00 -11.42
C THR A 342 2.94 -25.15 -12.94
N ASP A 343 1.97 -25.65 -13.68
CA ASP A 343 1.95 -25.66 -15.14
C ASP A 343 1.64 -24.28 -15.75
N ARG A 344 1.06 -23.34 -14.96
CA ARG A 344 0.66 -22.00 -15.42
C ARG A 344 1.63 -20.90 -15.00
N TYR A 345 2.24 -21.00 -13.81
CA TYR A 345 3.10 -19.97 -13.25
C TYR A 345 4.17 -20.53 -12.31
N THR A 346 5.14 -19.70 -12.01
CA THR A 346 6.05 -19.88 -10.87
C THR A 346 5.85 -18.69 -9.92
N LYS A 347 5.63 -18.96 -8.64
CA LYS A 347 5.55 -17.93 -7.59
C LYS A 347 6.75 -18.04 -6.66
N GLY A 348 7.44 -16.94 -6.44
CA GLY A 348 8.50 -16.80 -5.45
C GLY A 348 8.19 -15.62 -4.51
N ARG A 349 9.02 -15.43 -3.49
CA ARG A 349 8.90 -14.31 -2.57
C ARG A 349 10.25 -13.66 -2.29
N LEU A 350 10.25 -12.35 -2.24
CA LEU A 350 11.36 -11.50 -1.78
C LEU A 350 11.00 -10.95 -0.41
N VAL A 351 11.95 -10.94 0.52
CA VAL A 351 11.72 -10.52 1.90
C VAL A 351 12.09 -9.06 2.06
N LEU A 352 11.16 -8.28 2.59
CA LEU A 352 11.33 -6.87 2.94
C LEU A 352 11.64 -6.72 4.43
N SER A 353 12.03 -5.53 4.86
CA SER A 353 12.28 -5.19 6.27
C SER A 353 11.11 -5.55 7.18
N SER A 354 9.87 -5.40 6.69
CA SER A 354 8.66 -5.76 7.43
C SER A 354 7.52 -6.21 6.51
N GLY A 355 7.77 -7.25 5.73
CA GLY A 355 6.76 -7.81 4.85
C GLY A 355 7.36 -8.68 3.77
N LEU A 356 6.54 -8.98 2.78
CA LEU A 356 6.91 -9.86 1.67
C LEU A 356 6.44 -9.26 0.35
N MET A 357 7.28 -9.36 -0.67
CA MET A 357 6.86 -9.18 -2.05
C MET A 357 6.76 -10.55 -2.73
N TYR A 358 5.55 -11.02 -2.95
CA TYR A 358 5.31 -12.19 -3.79
C TYR A 358 5.38 -11.78 -5.25
N VAL A 359 6.07 -12.57 -6.04
CA VAL A 359 6.21 -12.37 -7.49
C VAL A 359 5.72 -13.59 -8.21
N VAL A 360 4.86 -13.40 -9.18
CA VAL A 360 4.28 -14.48 -9.99
C VAL A 360 4.65 -14.30 -11.45
N LEU A 361 5.48 -15.20 -11.95
CA LEU A 361 5.91 -15.22 -13.34
C LEU A 361 5.09 -16.25 -14.13
N PRO A 362 4.26 -15.85 -15.11
CA PRO A 362 3.54 -16.78 -15.97
C PRO A 362 4.51 -17.70 -16.74
N LYS A 363 4.14 -18.94 -16.97
CA LYS A 363 4.89 -19.85 -17.84
C LYS A 363 4.85 -19.37 -19.29
N GLU A 364 5.80 -19.84 -20.12
CA GLU A 364 5.80 -19.55 -21.54
C GLU A 364 4.47 -19.95 -22.19
N GLY A 365 3.87 -19.02 -22.94
CA GLY A 365 2.56 -19.20 -23.58
C GLY A 365 1.34 -18.94 -22.69
N VAL A 366 1.53 -18.60 -21.42
CA VAL A 366 0.46 -18.12 -20.53
C VAL A 366 0.56 -16.60 -20.44
N SER A 367 -0.54 -15.92 -20.74
CA SER A 367 -0.61 -14.46 -20.54
C SER A 367 -0.80 -14.14 -19.06
N VAL A 368 -0.29 -12.99 -18.63
CA VAL A 368 -0.59 -12.46 -17.30
C VAL A 368 -2.10 -12.29 -17.10
N ASP A 369 -2.85 -11.92 -18.16
CA ASP A 369 -4.30 -11.76 -18.11
C ASP A 369 -5.05 -13.06 -17.83
N ASP A 370 -4.51 -14.20 -18.23
CA ASP A 370 -5.08 -15.53 -17.93
C ASP A 370 -5.06 -15.84 -16.42
N LEU A 371 -4.28 -15.09 -15.64
CA LEU A 371 -4.10 -15.27 -14.19
C LEU A 371 -4.91 -14.28 -13.34
N LEU A 372 -5.63 -13.32 -13.95
CA LEU A 372 -6.31 -12.22 -13.23
C LEU A 372 -7.75 -12.52 -12.78
N SER A 373 -8.26 -13.75 -12.95
CA SER A 373 -9.58 -14.06 -12.38
C SER A 373 -9.51 -14.14 -10.85
N GLU A 374 -10.60 -13.77 -10.18
CA GLU A 374 -10.71 -13.82 -8.71
C GLU A 374 -10.33 -15.19 -8.14
N ASP A 375 -10.86 -16.28 -8.73
CA ASP A 375 -10.55 -17.63 -8.28
C ASP A 375 -9.06 -17.99 -8.49
N THR A 376 -8.44 -17.51 -9.58
CA THR A 376 -7.02 -17.75 -9.83
C THR A 376 -6.13 -16.95 -8.90
N LEU A 377 -6.47 -15.67 -8.64
CA LEU A 377 -5.74 -14.83 -7.67
C LEU A 377 -5.83 -15.43 -6.27
N TRP A 378 -7.02 -15.91 -5.88
CA TRP A 378 -7.21 -16.60 -4.61
C TRP A 378 -6.33 -17.86 -4.53
N GLU A 379 -6.43 -18.76 -5.53
CA GLU A 379 -5.62 -19.98 -5.55
C GLU A 379 -4.12 -19.66 -5.52
N MET A 380 -3.71 -18.65 -6.26
CA MET A 380 -2.31 -18.25 -6.40
C MET A 380 -1.70 -17.72 -5.11
N PHE A 381 -2.39 -16.81 -4.41
CA PHE A 381 -1.81 -16.15 -3.25
C PHE A 381 -2.08 -16.87 -1.92
N GLU A 382 -3.16 -17.65 -1.84
CA GLU A 382 -3.47 -18.48 -0.67
C GLU A 382 -2.84 -19.90 -0.75
N ASP A 383 -2.27 -20.28 -1.91
CA ASP A 383 -1.57 -21.56 -2.03
C ASP A 383 -0.30 -21.57 -1.17
N SER A 384 -0.28 -22.46 -0.21
CA SER A 384 0.84 -22.72 0.70
C SER A 384 1.68 -23.94 0.31
N SER A 385 1.53 -24.46 -0.90
CA SER A 385 2.28 -25.61 -1.42
C SER A 385 3.73 -25.25 -1.81
N TYR A 386 4.38 -24.48 -0.98
CA TYR A 386 5.79 -24.10 -1.18
C TYR A 386 6.71 -25.30 -1.05
N GLN A 387 7.68 -25.34 -1.95
CA GLN A 387 8.83 -26.23 -1.85
C GLN A 387 10.11 -25.43 -1.63
N THR A 388 11.04 -25.96 -0.87
CA THR A 388 12.37 -25.36 -0.71
C THR A 388 13.08 -25.37 -2.07
N ALA A 389 13.63 -24.23 -2.45
CA ALA A 389 14.29 -24.04 -3.73
C ALA A 389 15.53 -23.12 -3.60
N GLU A 390 16.49 -23.33 -4.47
CA GLU A 390 17.47 -22.32 -4.83
C GLU A 390 16.86 -21.42 -5.90
N VAL A 391 16.61 -20.14 -5.59
CA VAL A 391 15.94 -19.22 -6.48
C VAL A 391 16.92 -18.20 -7.05
N ASN A 392 17.12 -18.27 -8.37
CA ASN A 392 17.92 -17.31 -9.12
C ASN A 392 17.02 -16.14 -9.55
N TRP A 393 17.13 -15.02 -8.88
CA TRP A 393 16.37 -13.82 -9.19
C TRP A 393 17.04 -12.99 -10.26
N SER A 394 16.25 -12.53 -11.23
CA SER A 394 16.60 -11.47 -12.18
C SER A 394 15.38 -10.56 -12.34
N VAL A 395 15.36 -9.45 -11.60
CA VAL A 395 14.22 -8.56 -11.44
C VAL A 395 14.52 -7.23 -12.12
N PRO A 396 13.72 -6.76 -13.09
CA PRO A 396 13.92 -5.43 -13.66
C PRO A 396 13.71 -4.37 -12.59
N LYS A 397 14.46 -3.27 -12.63
CA LYS A 397 14.05 -2.05 -11.95
C LYS A 397 12.81 -1.53 -12.65
N PHE A 398 11.79 -1.18 -11.90
CA PHE A 398 10.57 -0.63 -12.47
C PHE A 398 9.91 0.37 -11.53
N SER A 399 9.12 1.25 -12.11
CA SER A 399 8.22 2.16 -11.41
C SER A 399 6.84 2.03 -12.03
N THR A 400 5.81 2.09 -11.21
CA THR A 400 4.42 2.13 -11.64
C THR A 400 3.69 3.21 -10.88
N ASP A 401 3.23 4.21 -11.63
CA ASP A 401 2.35 5.27 -11.15
C ASP A 401 0.93 4.97 -11.62
N SER A 402 -0.01 4.94 -10.70
CA SER A 402 -1.41 4.70 -11.04
C SER A 402 -2.30 5.74 -10.38
N THR A 403 -3.14 6.39 -11.18
CA THR A 403 -4.27 7.18 -10.72
C THR A 403 -5.54 6.49 -11.21
N LEU A 404 -6.19 5.78 -10.30
CA LEU A 404 -7.31 4.89 -10.61
C LEU A 404 -8.63 5.56 -10.28
N GLU A 405 -9.57 5.49 -11.22
CA GLU A 405 -11.00 5.73 -10.98
C GLU A 405 -11.66 4.36 -10.73
N LEU A 406 -12.15 4.15 -9.52
CA LEU A 406 -12.59 2.82 -9.06
C LEU A 406 -14.12 2.63 -9.09
N THR A 407 -14.89 3.63 -9.50
CA THR A 407 -16.36 3.61 -9.53
C THR A 407 -16.91 2.41 -10.32
N ASP A 408 -16.39 2.17 -11.53
CA ASP A 408 -16.83 1.05 -12.36
C ASP A 408 -16.47 -0.31 -11.74
N ALA A 409 -15.29 -0.43 -11.16
CA ALA A 409 -14.83 -1.66 -10.50
C ALA A 409 -15.68 -1.98 -9.26
N LEU A 410 -16.01 -0.97 -8.44
CA LEU A 410 -16.86 -1.09 -7.26
C LEU A 410 -18.31 -1.42 -7.64
N THR A 411 -18.84 -0.78 -8.70
CA THR A 411 -20.16 -1.09 -9.25
C THR A 411 -20.22 -2.55 -9.74
N ALA A 412 -19.20 -2.99 -10.47
CA ALA A 412 -19.08 -4.39 -10.92
C ALA A 412 -18.86 -5.38 -9.75
N ALA A 413 -18.38 -4.90 -8.59
CA ALA A 413 -18.26 -5.67 -7.36
C ALA A 413 -19.56 -5.71 -6.53
N GLY A 414 -20.60 -4.97 -6.94
CA GLY A 414 -21.92 -5.00 -6.34
C GLY A 414 -22.29 -3.78 -5.49
N VAL A 415 -21.45 -2.75 -5.44
CA VAL A 415 -21.77 -1.46 -4.82
C VAL A 415 -22.39 -0.56 -5.89
N THR A 416 -23.71 -0.58 -6.02
CA THR A 416 -24.44 0.19 -7.03
C THR A 416 -25.18 1.37 -6.45
N ASP A 417 -25.83 1.19 -5.30
CA ASP A 417 -26.71 2.21 -4.71
C ASP A 417 -25.92 3.46 -4.30
N ALA A 418 -24.69 3.29 -3.83
CA ALA A 418 -23.84 4.41 -3.39
C ALA A 418 -23.60 5.46 -4.50
N PHE A 419 -23.61 5.02 -5.76
CA PHE A 419 -23.31 5.85 -6.93
C PHE A 419 -24.57 6.36 -7.67
N ASP A 420 -25.75 5.93 -7.25
CA ASP A 420 -27.01 6.30 -7.89
C ASP A 420 -27.73 7.36 -7.03
N SER A 421 -27.94 8.55 -7.58
CA SER A 421 -28.57 9.69 -6.90
C SER A 421 -30.01 9.44 -6.42
N GLU A 422 -30.71 8.41 -6.98
CA GLU A 422 -32.07 8.06 -6.60
C GLU A 422 -32.12 7.03 -5.45
N THR A 423 -31.08 6.20 -5.32
CA THR A 423 -31.04 5.07 -4.37
C THR A 423 -30.02 5.24 -3.24
N ALA A 424 -28.99 6.09 -3.43
CA ALA A 424 -27.99 6.35 -2.41
C ALA A 424 -28.61 6.87 -1.12
N ASN A 425 -28.18 6.30 0.00
CA ASN A 425 -28.60 6.74 1.31
C ASN A 425 -27.39 7.04 2.22
N PHE A 426 -27.03 8.31 2.26
CA PHE A 426 -25.99 8.87 3.12
C PHE A 426 -26.58 9.82 4.17
N SER A 427 -27.79 9.52 4.63
CA SER A 427 -28.49 10.31 5.67
C SER A 427 -27.72 10.48 6.98
N PRO A 428 -26.78 9.58 7.39
CA PRO A 428 -25.90 9.87 8.52
C PRO A 428 -24.93 11.04 8.29
N ILE A 429 -24.57 11.36 7.03
CA ILE A 429 -23.67 12.48 6.70
C ILE A 429 -24.41 13.81 6.68
N ALA A 430 -25.57 13.89 6.00
CA ALA A 430 -26.32 15.11 5.83
C ALA A 430 -27.82 14.84 5.70
N GLU A 431 -28.66 15.88 5.90
CA GLU A 431 -30.11 15.78 5.65
C GLU A 431 -30.44 15.89 4.16
N THR A 432 -29.58 16.58 3.41
CA THR A 432 -29.67 16.65 1.94
C THR A 432 -29.21 15.33 1.33
N PRO A 433 -29.93 14.80 0.32
CA PRO A 433 -29.48 13.59 -0.38
C PRO A 433 -28.08 13.78 -0.96
N LEU A 434 -27.19 12.85 -0.63
CA LEU A 434 -25.85 12.75 -1.17
C LEU A 434 -25.69 11.41 -1.89
N TYR A 435 -24.85 11.40 -2.90
CA TYR A 435 -24.37 10.16 -3.55
C TYR A 435 -22.87 10.26 -3.82
N LEU A 436 -22.20 9.13 -3.92
CA LEU A 436 -20.79 9.06 -4.19
C LEU A 436 -20.54 9.27 -5.69
N SER A 437 -19.91 10.38 -6.04
CA SER A 437 -19.65 10.71 -7.45
C SER A 437 -18.45 9.94 -7.99
N THR A 438 -17.37 9.88 -7.23
CA THR A 438 -16.13 9.19 -7.61
C THR A 438 -15.43 8.55 -6.43
N VAL A 439 -14.71 7.45 -6.68
CA VAL A 439 -13.71 6.89 -5.76
C VAL A 439 -12.38 6.85 -6.49
N LYS A 440 -11.42 7.62 -6.01
CA LYS A 440 -10.09 7.71 -6.63
C LYS A 440 -9.02 7.16 -5.71
N GLN A 441 -8.07 6.44 -6.29
CA GLN A 441 -6.87 5.98 -5.61
C GLN A 441 -5.64 6.37 -6.39
N GLY A 442 -4.69 7.03 -5.73
CA GLY A 442 -3.35 7.29 -6.24
C GLY A 442 -2.37 6.31 -5.60
N THR A 443 -1.58 5.61 -6.41
CA THR A 443 -0.51 4.74 -5.95
C THR A 443 0.77 5.01 -6.70
N HIS A 444 1.87 4.97 -5.98
CA HIS A 444 3.22 4.98 -6.53
C HIS A 444 4.00 3.79 -5.97
N ILE A 445 4.71 3.09 -6.83
CA ILE A 445 5.65 2.05 -6.43
C ILE A 445 6.89 2.11 -7.32
N ALA A 446 8.06 2.16 -6.71
CA ALA A 446 9.34 2.04 -7.40
C ALA A 446 10.16 0.93 -6.74
N VAL A 447 10.64 0.00 -7.56
CA VAL A 447 11.41 -1.16 -7.13
C VAL A 447 12.83 -1.05 -7.68
N ASN A 448 13.79 -0.97 -6.76
CA ASN A 448 15.21 -0.83 -7.06
C ASN A 448 16.07 -1.76 -6.19
N GLU A 449 17.40 -1.67 -6.27
CA GLU A 449 18.35 -2.52 -5.54
C GLU A 449 18.29 -2.36 -4.03
N ASP A 450 17.82 -1.23 -3.52
CA ASP A 450 17.75 -0.94 -2.09
C ASP A 450 16.43 -1.42 -1.48
N GLY A 451 15.36 -1.50 -2.28
CA GLY A 451 14.02 -1.88 -1.81
C GLY A 451 12.89 -1.35 -2.68
N ILE A 452 11.79 -1.03 -2.01
CA ILE A 452 10.61 -0.36 -2.55
C ILE A 452 10.69 1.10 -2.11
N ASP A 453 10.71 2.04 -3.06
CA ASP A 453 10.88 3.49 -2.84
C ASP A 453 12.10 3.87 -1.98
N ALA A 454 13.11 2.99 -1.90
CA ALA A 454 14.26 3.14 -1.03
C ALA A 454 15.34 4.07 -1.63
N ALA A 455 15.76 5.05 -0.84
CA ALA A 455 16.99 5.80 -1.05
C ALA A 455 18.09 5.18 -0.18
N SER A 456 19.21 4.83 -0.80
CA SER A 456 20.28 3.96 -0.29
C SER A 456 20.71 4.17 1.16
N TYR A 457 20.64 3.11 1.96
CA TYR A 457 21.43 2.90 3.18
C TYR A 457 21.86 1.43 3.26
N SER A 458 23.16 1.16 3.36
CA SER A 458 23.69 -0.21 3.29
C SER A 458 23.71 -0.85 4.67
N PHE A 459 23.01 -1.98 4.84
CA PHE A 459 23.17 -2.88 5.96
C PHE A 459 23.54 -4.28 5.47
N ALA A 460 24.71 -4.79 5.87
CA ALA A 460 25.16 -6.14 5.53
C ALA A 460 24.87 -7.09 6.70
N GLY A 461 23.89 -7.97 6.55
CA GLY A 461 23.60 -9.06 7.48
C GLY A 461 24.17 -10.37 6.93
N PHE A 462 25.05 -11.03 7.71
CA PHE A 462 25.56 -12.36 7.36
C PHE A 462 24.71 -13.44 8.01
N LEU A 463 24.18 -14.36 7.22
CA LEU A 463 23.61 -15.61 7.72
C LEU A 463 24.70 -16.68 7.79
N ALA A 464 24.87 -17.28 8.98
CA ALA A 464 25.82 -18.37 9.20
C ALA A 464 25.29 -19.65 8.54
N GLY A 465 26.14 -20.30 7.73
CA GLY A 465 25.81 -21.47 6.95
C GLY A 465 25.31 -22.66 7.78
N ALA A 466 24.20 -23.22 7.34
CA ALA A 466 23.77 -24.57 7.64
C ALA A 466 24.33 -25.52 6.56
N GLY A 467 24.64 -26.77 6.94
CA GLY A 467 25.29 -27.74 6.06
C GLY A 467 24.52 -28.01 4.75
N GLU A 468 25.21 -28.50 3.76
CA GLU A 468 24.69 -28.82 2.42
C GLU A 468 23.37 -29.61 2.53
N PRO A 469 22.26 -29.09 1.94
CA PRO A 469 21.01 -29.81 1.86
C PRO A 469 21.07 -30.86 0.73
N ASP A 470 20.25 -31.90 0.87
CA ASP A 470 19.89 -32.82 -0.22
C ASP A 470 19.40 -31.98 -1.44
N GLU A 471 19.54 -32.51 -2.66
CA GLU A 471 19.23 -31.83 -3.94
C GLU A 471 17.99 -30.92 -3.82
N VAL A 472 18.23 -29.60 -3.82
CA VAL A 472 17.20 -28.56 -3.78
C VAL A 472 16.82 -28.21 -5.21
N ALA A 473 15.54 -27.98 -5.48
CA ALA A 473 15.10 -27.55 -6.80
C ALA A 473 15.71 -26.18 -7.15
N GLU A 474 16.32 -26.07 -8.33
CA GLU A 474 16.77 -24.78 -8.87
C GLU A 474 15.63 -24.12 -9.65
N VAL A 475 15.35 -22.85 -9.37
CA VAL A 475 14.25 -22.08 -9.92
C VAL A 475 14.76 -20.76 -10.45
N ASP A 476 14.61 -20.54 -11.75
CA ASP A 476 14.91 -19.25 -12.38
C ASP A 476 13.69 -18.34 -12.39
N MET A 477 13.77 -17.23 -11.63
CA MET A 477 12.81 -16.15 -11.60
C MET A 477 13.34 -14.96 -12.42
N ASN A 478 13.46 -15.19 -13.75
CA ASN A 478 13.85 -14.13 -14.69
C ASN A 478 12.60 -13.37 -15.16
N LEU A 479 12.37 -12.20 -14.57
CA LEU A 479 11.18 -11.36 -14.79
C LEU A 479 11.32 -10.52 -16.07
N ASN A 480 11.69 -11.13 -17.16
CA ASN A 480 11.95 -10.48 -18.46
C ASN A 480 10.70 -10.37 -19.37
N ARG A 481 9.51 -10.59 -18.81
CA ARG A 481 8.19 -10.51 -19.46
C ARG A 481 7.13 -10.15 -18.43
N PRO A 482 5.88 -9.82 -18.81
CA PRO A 482 4.84 -9.44 -17.88
C PRO A 482 4.69 -10.39 -16.70
N PHE A 483 4.57 -9.82 -15.49
CA PHE A 483 4.44 -10.56 -14.23
C PHE A 483 3.50 -9.84 -13.27
N LEU A 484 2.97 -10.61 -12.29
CA LEU A 484 2.19 -10.05 -11.18
C LEU A 484 3.05 -9.95 -9.93
N TYR A 485 2.65 -9.05 -9.04
CA TYR A 485 3.17 -8.99 -7.68
C TYR A 485 2.07 -8.70 -6.67
N LEU A 486 2.30 -9.15 -5.44
CA LEU A 486 1.55 -8.78 -4.25
C LEU A 486 2.54 -8.43 -3.14
N ILE A 487 2.44 -7.23 -2.59
CA ILE A 487 3.23 -6.81 -1.44
C ILE A 487 2.31 -6.88 -0.22
N THR A 488 2.79 -7.56 0.81
CA THR A 488 2.09 -7.66 2.09
C THR A 488 2.91 -7.05 3.20
N SER A 489 2.24 -6.55 4.21
CA SER A 489 2.87 -6.19 5.47
C SER A 489 3.28 -7.45 6.26
N GLN A 490 3.88 -7.23 7.43
CA GLN A 490 4.35 -8.31 8.30
C GLN A 490 3.22 -9.23 8.80
N ASP A 491 2.01 -8.71 8.99
CA ASP A 491 0.83 -9.46 9.38
C ASP A 491 0.15 -10.20 8.21
N GLY A 492 0.63 -10.00 6.98
CA GLY A 492 0.07 -10.57 5.77
C GLY A 492 -0.96 -9.70 5.07
N SER A 493 -1.30 -8.53 5.63
CA SER A 493 -2.25 -7.60 5.01
C SER A 493 -1.77 -7.16 3.62
N PRO A 494 -2.61 -7.22 2.58
CA PRO A 494 -2.24 -6.90 1.19
C PRO A 494 -2.11 -5.37 0.99
N LEU A 495 -0.88 -4.87 0.96
CA LEU A 495 -0.58 -3.45 0.77
C LEU A 495 -0.73 -3.02 -0.67
N PHE A 496 -0.09 -3.73 -1.60
CA PHE A 496 -0.14 -3.45 -3.04
C PHE A 496 -0.32 -4.73 -3.84
N MET A 497 -1.12 -4.64 -4.87
CA MET A 497 -1.23 -5.66 -5.91
C MET A 497 -1.08 -5.01 -7.27
N GLY A 498 -0.26 -5.59 -8.14
CA GLY A 498 -0.01 -5.00 -9.44
C GLY A 498 0.42 -5.98 -10.52
N VAL A 499 0.36 -5.47 -11.74
CA VAL A 499 0.86 -6.12 -12.95
C VAL A 499 1.89 -5.21 -13.60
N VAL A 500 3.09 -5.73 -13.84
CA VAL A 500 4.11 -5.09 -14.65
C VAL A 500 3.99 -5.64 -16.07
N ARG A 501 3.57 -4.81 -17.02
CA ARG A 501 3.39 -5.17 -18.44
C ARG A 501 4.49 -4.59 -19.31
N THR A 502 5.03 -3.46 -18.90
CA THR A 502 6.12 -2.72 -19.54
C THR A 502 7.07 -2.20 -18.48
N VAL A 503 8.30 -1.94 -18.85
CA VAL A 503 9.32 -1.26 -18.05
C VAL A 503 9.91 -0.12 -18.88
N GLU A 504 10.35 0.96 -18.22
CA GLU A 504 10.97 2.11 -18.86
C GLU A 504 12.49 2.00 -18.89
#